data_1109833e3270a33a009fdde48019a077
#
_entry.id   1109833e3270a33a009fdde48019a077
#
_cell.length_a   1.000
_cell.length_b   1.000
_cell.length_c   1.000
_cell.angle_alpha   90.00
_cell.angle_beta   90.00
_cell.angle_gamma   90.00
#
_symmetry.space_group_name_H-M   'P 1'
#
loop_
_entity.id
_entity.type
_entity.pdbx_description
1 polymer ?
#
loop_
_entity_poly.entity_id
_entity_poly.type
_entity_poly.pdbx_seq_one_letter_code
_entity_poly.pdbx_strand_id
1 'polypeptide(L)'
;MEASIDFPWAPPGHSGRLRFGAPLEVVTAETLEQVVPGLERVAAAAATGRYAVGFMSYEAAPAFDAALRVRGGSGQPLLWFGLHDAPLPPEQERAPAAYACSQWRIRTDEARYAASVEAIRAAIARGDTYQVNHTAQLGARLDGDPFGAWADLRRAQRDGWFAYLDTG
;
A
#
# COMPACT_ATOMS: atom_id res chain seq x y z
N MET A 1 -0.33 -9.52 -13.31
CA MET A 1 -0.22 -8.19 -12.68
C MET A 1 -1.45 -7.38 -13.01
N GLU A 2 -2.05 -6.75 -12.03
CA GLU A 2 -3.27 -5.94 -12.17
C GLU A 2 -3.27 -4.86 -11.07
N ALA A 3 -3.74 -3.65 -11.40
CA ALA A 3 -3.97 -2.62 -10.41
C ALA A 3 -5.38 -2.02 -10.53
N SER A 4 -6.03 -1.76 -9.40
CA SER A 4 -7.29 -1.06 -9.32
C SER A 4 -7.19 0.04 -8.26
N ILE A 5 -7.38 1.28 -8.69
CA ILE A 5 -7.26 2.48 -7.86
C ILE A 5 -8.65 3.14 -7.81
N ASP A 6 -9.14 3.39 -6.61
CA ASP A 6 -10.41 4.07 -6.39
C ASP A 6 -10.18 5.18 -5.35
N PHE A 7 -10.04 6.39 -5.86
CA PHE A 7 -9.78 7.58 -5.06
C PHE A 7 -10.94 8.57 -5.20
N PRO A 8 -11.32 9.29 -4.13
CA PRO A 8 -12.37 10.32 -4.19
C PRO A 8 -12.07 11.42 -5.21
N TRP A 9 -10.79 11.64 -5.49
CA TRP A 9 -10.33 12.56 -6.53
C TRP A 9 -9.91 11.76 -7.76
N ALA A 10 -10.42 12.16 -8.90
CA ALA A 10 -10.03 11.61 -10.20
C ALA A 10 -9.51 12.73 -11.11
N PRO A 11 -8.55 12.44 -11.99
CA PRO A 11 -8.18 13.35 -13.05
C PRO A 11 -9.40 13.72 -13.90
N PRO A 12 -9.43 14.93 -14.53
CA PRO A 12 -10.49 15.32 -15.43
C PRO A 12 -10.78 14.25 -16.49
N GLY A 13 -12.07 13.89 -16.66
CA GLY A 13 -12.50 12.87 -17.60
C GLY A 13 -12.54 11.42 -17.07
N HIS A 14 -12.20 11.21 -15.80
CA HIS A 14 -12.24 9.89 -15.15
C HIS A 14 -13.23 9.85 -13.99
N SER A 15 -13.80 8.70 -13.73
CA SER A 15 -14.85 8.48 -12.70
C SER A 15 -14.34 8.21 -11.28
N GLY A 16 -13.12 8.54 -10.96
CA GLY A 16 -12.52 8.24 -9.64
C GLY A 16 -11.91 6.84 -9.54
N ARG A 17 -12.34 5.90 -10.38
CA ARG A 17 -11.82 4.53 -10.41
C ARG A 17 -11.03 4.29 -11.68
N LEU A 18 -9.78 3.90 -11.50
CA LEU A 18 -8.87 3.56 -12.59
C LEU A 18 -8.41 2.12 -12.43
N ARG A 19 -8.32 1.40 -13.54
CA ARG A 19 -7.78 0.05 -13.59
C ARG A 19 -6.66 -0.02 -14.60
N PHE A 20 -5.66 -0.83 -14.26
CA PHE A 20 -4.49 -1.03 -15.10
C PHE A 20 -4.23 -2.53 -15.22
N GLY A 21 -3.95 -2.98 -16.43
CA GLY A 21 -3.50 -4.34 -16.73
C GLY A 21 -2.00 -4.51 -16.55
N ALA A 22 -1.39 -5.40 -17.32
CA ALA A 22 0.05 -5.58 -17.30
C ALA A 22 0.76 -4.25 -17.63
N PRO A 23 1.75 -3.84 -16.82
CA PRO A 23 2.53 -2.64 -17.08
C PRO A 23 3.44 -2.84 -18.30
N LEU A 24 3.76 -1.74 -18.99
CA LEU A 24 4.77 -1.72 -20.06
C LEU A 24 6.18 -1.90 -19.51
N GLU A 25 6.40 -1.37 -18.33
CA GLU A 25 7.67 -1.41 -17.62
C GLU A 25 7.39 -1.48 -16.12
N VAL A 26 8.24 -2.21 -15.39
CA VAL A 26 8.22 -2.23 -13.93
C VAL A 26 9.51 -1.60 -13.41
N VAL A 27 9.38 -0.66 -12.49
CA VAL A 27 10.49 -0.05 -11.76
C VAL A 27 10.47 -0.59 -10.34
N THR A 28 11.55 -1.29 -9.94
CA THR A 28 11.70 -1.84 -8.59
C THR A 28 12.97 -1.33 -7.92
N ALA A 29 12.97 -1.32 -6.58
CA ALA A 29 14.16 -1.14 -5.76
C ALA A 29 14.17 -2.18 -4.64
N GLU A 30 15.24 -2.94 -4.56
CA GLU A 30 15.47 -3.94 -3.50
C GLU A 30 16.44 -3.41 -2.44
N THR A 31 17.23 -2.38 -2.76
CA THR A 31 18.18 -1.75 -1.84
C THR A 31 17.89 -0.26 -1.70
N LEU A 32 18.38 0.34 -0.60
CA LEU A 32 18.15 1.77 -0.31
C LEU A 32 18.73 2.68 -1.40
N GLU A 33 19.88 2.30 -1.96
CA GLU A 33 20.55 3.07 -3.02
C GLU A 33 19.75 3.11 -4.32
N GLN A 34 18.88 2.14 -4.55
CA GLN A 34 18.03 2.07 -5.74
C GLN A 34 16.73 2.88 -5.61
N VAL A 35 16.32 3.28 -4.40
CA VAL A 35 15.02 3.91 -4.15
C VAL A 35 14.91 5.25 -4.86
N VAL A 36 15.85 6.18 -4.60
CA VAL A 36 15.80 7.53 -5.19
C VAL A 36 15.94 7.49 -6.71
N PRO A 37 16.92 6.77 -7.30
CA PRO A 37 17.00 6.61 -8.76
C PRO A 37 15.74 5.96 -9.37
N GLY A 38 15.11 5.01 -8.67
CA GLY A 38 13.85 4.40 -9.08
C GLY A 38 12.72 5.42 -9.14
N LEU A 39 12.58 6.26 -8.10
CA LEU A 39 11.57 7.33 -8.07
C LEU A 39 11.81 8.39 -9.15
N GLU A 40 13.06 8.73 -9.45
CA GLU A 40 13.40 9.66 -10.54
C GLU A 40 12.96 9.10 -11.90
N ARG A 41 13.15 7.79 -12.13
CA ARG A 41 12.62 7.11 -13.33
C ARG A 41 11.10 7.16 -13.40
N VAL A 42 10.42 6.89 -12.30
CA VAL A 42 8.96 6.98 -12.18
C VAL A 42 8.49 8.41 -12.49
N ALA A 43 9.13 9.41 -11.89
CA ALA A 43 8.80 10.83 -12.13
C ALA A 43 9.03 11.25 -13.59
N ALA A 44 10.14 10.81 -14.19
CA ALA A 44 10.44 11.07 -15.60
C ALA A 44 9.37 10.45 -16.52
N ALA A 45 8.95 9.22 -16.26
CA ALA A 45 7.90 8.57 -17.04
C ALA A 45 6.55 9.30 -16.88
N ALA A 46 6.17 9.70 -15.65
CA ALA A 46 4.96 10.47 -15.40
C ALA A 46 4.99 11.84 -16.11
N ALA A 47 6.14 12.49 -16.18
CA ALA A 47 6.31 13.76 -16.90
C ALA A 47 6.06 13.63 -18.42
N THR A 48 6.18 12.43 -18.99
CA THR A 48 5.82 12.15 -20.40
C THR A 48 4.34 11.82 -20.61
N GLY A 49 3.52 11.87 -19.54
CA GLY A 49 2.08 11.58 -19.59
C GLY A 49 1.73 10.12 -19.27
N ARG A 50 2.69 9.28 -18.88
CA ARG A 50 2.42 7.91 -18.43
C ARG A 50 1.81 7.89 -17.04
N TYR A 51 1.04 6.85 -16.77
CA TYR A 51 0.53 6.53 -15.45
C TYR A 51 1.55 5.65 -14.72
N ALA A 52 1.92 6.06 -13.52
CA ALA A 52 2.74 5.27 -12.62
C ALA A 52 1.89 4.80 -11.44
N VAL A 53 1.73 3.49 -11.30
CA VAL A 53 0.88 2.87 -10.28
C VAL A 53 1.71 1.87 -9.50
N GLY A 54 1.78 2.04 -8.19
CA GLY A 54 2.62 1.19 -7.37
C GLY A 54 2.67 1.63 -5.91
N PHE A 55 3.74 1.24 -5.24
CA PHE A 55 3.95 1.57 -3.84
C PHE A 55 5.44 1.77 -3.53
N MET A 56 5.67 2.45 -2.43
CA MET A 56 6.95 2.48 -1.73
C MET A 56 6.73 1.92 -0.33
N SER A 57 7.56 0.97 0.08
CA SER A 57 7.45 0.36 1.40
C SER A 57 7.92 1.33 2.49
N TYR A 58 7.46 1.11 3.72
CA TYR A 58 7.89 1.91 4.86
C TYR A 58 9.40 1.77 5.12
N GLU A 59 9.96 0.63 4.77
CA GLU A 59 11.38 0.29 4.90
C GLU A 59 12.30 1.10 3.96
N ALA A 60 11.74 1.79 2.98
CA ALA A 60 12.49 2.69 2.10
C ALA A 60 12.88 4.02 2.77
N ALA A 61 12.32 4.36 3.92
CA ALA A 61 12.53 5.64 4.58
C ALA A 61 14.01 6.04 4.77
N PRO A 62 14.96 5.13 5.14
CA PRO A 62 16.37 5.50 5.27
C PRO A 62 17.07 5.92 3.97
N ALA A 63 16.46 5.65 2.80
CA ALA A 63 16.98 6.15 1.52
C ALA A 63 16.89 7.68 1.40
N PHE A 64 16.01 8.32 2.17
CA PHE A 64 15.79 9.77 2.18
C PHE A 64 16.50 10.47 3.34
N ASP A 65 16.60 9.81 4.48
CA ASP A 65 17.29 10.34 5.67
C ASP A 65 17.83 9.17 6.51
N ALA A 66 19.15 9.14 6.67
CA ALA A 66 19.85 8.12 7.45
C ALA A 66 19.48 8.11 8.96
N ALA A 67 18.85 9.18 9.48
CA ALA A 67 18.31 9.20 10.83
C ALA A 67 17.06 8.35 11.00
N LEU A 68 16.34 8.06 9.92
CA LEU A 68 15.14 7.22 9.94
C LEU A 68 15.53 5.76 10.10
N ARG A 69 14.99 5.14 11.13
CA ARG A 69 15.24 3.73 11.44
C ARG A 69 14.01 2.90 11.22
N VAL A 70 14.15 1.83 10.48
CA VAL A 70 13.07 0.89 10.15
C VAL A 70 13.44 -0.53 10.56
N ARG A 71 12.44 -1.38 10.71
CA ARG A 71 12.66 -2.82 10.86
C ARG A 71 12.76 -3.44 9.48
N GLY A 72 13.85 -4.14 9.19
CA GLY A 72 14.01 -4.86 7.94
C GLY A 72 13.20 -6.14 7.88
N GLY A 73 13.09 -6.73 6.68
CA GLY A 73 12.59 -8.09 6.50
C GLY A 73 11.10 -8.22 6.18
N SER A 74 10.47 -7.23 5.57
CA SER A 74 9.09 -7.37 5.08
C SER A 74 8.95 -8.40 3.95
N GLY A 75 10.05 -8.72 3.24
CA GLY A 75 10.03 -9.57 2.05
C GLY A 75 9.41 -8.90 0.82
N GLN A 76 9.05 -7.62 0.94
CA GLN A 76 8.55 -6.81 -0.16
C GLN A 76 9.67 -5.92 -0.70
N PRO A 77 9.66 -5.56 -2.00
CA PRO A 77 10.57 -4.57 -2.53
C PRO A 77 10.38 -3.22 -1.84
N LEU A 78 11.45 -2.43 -1.75
CA LEU A 78 11.40 -1.07 -1.19
C LEU A 78 10.60 -0.12 -2.09
N LEU A 79 10.61 -0.38 -3.39
CA LEU A 79 9.86 0.35 -4.40
C LEU A 79 9.35 -0.63 -5.45
N TRP A 80 8.09 -0.49 -5.84
CA TRP A 80 7.51 -1.19 -6.97
C TRP A 80 6.52 -0.28 -7.68
N PHE A 81 6.76 0.05 -8.94
CA PHE A 81 5.85 0.82 -9.79
C PHE A 81 5.71 0.19 -11.16
N GLY A 82 4.48 -0.07 -11.58
CA GLY A 82 4.13 -0.35 -12.97
C GLY A 82 3.90 0.96 -13.73
N LEU A 83 4.50 1.08 -14.91
CA LEU A 83 4.31 2.20 -15.82
C LEU A 83 3.33 1.79 -16.93
N HIS A 84 2.34 2.63 -17.19
CA HIS A 84 1.26 2.37 -18.13
C HIS A 84 1.01 3.59 -19.01
N ASP A 85 0.60 3.39 -20.28
CA ASP A 85 0.22 4.50 -21.17
C ASP A 85 -1.19 5.00 -20.87
N ALA A 86 -2.10 4.11 -20.49
CA ALA A 86 -3.49 4.46 -20.19
C ALA A 86 -4.14 3.47 -19.23
N PRO A 87 -5.18 3.88 -18.50
CA PRO A 87 -6.04 2.95 -17.78
C PRO A 87 -6.84 2.08 -18.75
N LEU A 88 -7.28 0.92 -18.28
CA LEU A 88 -8.17 0.04 -19.02
C LEU A 88 -9.54 0.70 -19.23
N PRO A 89 -10.21 0.41 -20.35
CA PRO A 89 -11.57 0.85 -20.58
C PRO A 89 -12.53 0.37 -19.46
N PRO A 90 -13.56 1.16 -19.11
CA PRO A 90 -14.53 0.78 -18.07
C PRO A 90 -15.23 -0.56 -18.31
N GLU A 91 -15.43 -0.93 -19.57
CA GLU A 91 -16.09 -2.17 -19.98
C GLU A 91 -15.31 -3.43 -19.63
N GLN A 92 -14.02 -3.28 -19.32
CA GLN A 92 -13.15 -4.39 -18.89
C GLN A 92 -13.13 -4.55 -17.37
N GLU A 93 -14.18 -4.12 -16.67
CA GLU A 93 -14.23 -4.27 -15.22
C GLU A 93 -14.22 -5.75 -14.82
N ARG A 94 -13.25 -6.14 -13.99
CA ARG A 94 -13.20 -7.48 -13.42
C ARG A 94 -14.33 -7.64 -12.42
N ALA A 95 -15.14 -8.67 -12.60
CA ALA A 95 -16.13 -9.06 -11.61
C ALA A 95 -15.42 -9.71 -10.41
N PRO A 96 -15.75 -9.31 -9.16
CA PRO A 96 -15.23 -9.97 -7.98
C PRO A 96 -15.77 -11.41 -7.90
N ALA A 97 -14.86 -12.36 -7.62
CA ALA A 97 -15.24 -13.75 -7.41
C ALA A 97 -15.32 -14.08 -5.90
N ALA A 98 -15.79 -15.29 -5.60
CA ALA A 98 -15.98 -15.74 -4.22
C ALA A 98 -14.64 -15.92 -3.49
N TYR A 99 -14.65 -15.61 -2.22
CA TYR A 99 -13.55 -15.84 -1.30
C TYR A 99 -14.05 -16.29 0.06
N ALA A 100 -13.17 -16.86 0.88
CA ALA A 100 -13.42 -17.15 2.27
C ALA A 100 -12.30 -16.56 3.13
N CYS A 101 -12.66 -15.98 4.27
CA CYS A 101 -11.71 -15.44 5.21
C CYS A 101 -11.86 -16.16 6.55
N SER A 102 -10.74 -16.64 7.11
CA SER A 102 -10.74 -17.20 8.45
C SER A 102 -11.02 -16.12 9.50
N GLN A 103 -11.25 -16.53 10.73
CA GLN A 103 -11.34 -15.58 11.84
C GLN A 103 -10.05 -14.76 11.96
N TRP A 104 -10.21 -13.44 12.12
CA TRP A 104 -9.10 -12.52 12.38
C TRP A 104 -8.50 -12.75 13.75
N ARG A 105 -7.18 -12.76 13.85
CA ARG A 105 -6.44 -12.91 15.10
C ARG A 105 -5.43 -11.79 15.26
N ILE A 106 -5.40 -11.19 16.43
CA ILE A 106 -4.35 -10.24 16.81
C ILE A 106 -3.04 -11.02 16.99
N ARG A 107 -1.95 -10.55 16.38
CA ARG A 107 -0.63 -11.18 16.48
C ARG A 107 0.14 -10.78 17.75
N THR A 108 -0.25 -9.68 18.38
CA THR A 108 0.33 -9.18 19.64
C THR A 108 -0.54 -9.67 20.78
N ASP A 109 0.05 -10.30 21.79
CA ASP A 109 -0.66 -10.68 23.01
C ASP A 109 -1.07 -9.43 23.82
N GLU A 110 -2.09 -9.58 24.66
CA GLU A 110 -2.68 -8.50 25.42
C GLU A 110 -1.68 -7.85 26.38
N ALA A 111 -0.85 -8.64 27.06
CA ALA A 111 0.14 -8.13 28.02
C ALA A 111 1.18 -7.24 27.33
N ARG A 112 1.66 -7.67 26.16
CA ARG A 112 2.61 -6.89 25.35
C ARG A 112 1.97 -5.62 24.80
N TYR A 113 0.71 -5.69 24.39
CA TYR A 113 -0.03 -4.50 23.95
C TYR A 113 -0.19 -3.50 25.10
N ALA A 114 -0.61 -3.94 26.28
CA ALA A 114 -0.77 -3.11 27.46
C ALA A 114 0.58 -2.46 27.89
N ALA A 115 1.67 -3.23 27.93
CA ALA A 115 2.99 -2.71 28.25
C ALA A 115 3.45 -1.63 27.25
N SER A 116 3.16 -1.81 25.95
CA SER A 116 3.45 -0.80 24.93
C SER A 116 2.66 0.49 25.16
N VAL A 117 1.38 0.39 25.49
CA VAL A 117 0.53 1.56 25.77
C VAL A 117 1.05 2.32 26.99
N GLU A 118 1.44 1.62 28.08
CA GLU A 118 1.99 2.27 29.27
C GLU A 118 3.34 2.94 28.98
N ALA A 119 4.21 2.32 28.19
CA ALA A 119 5.46 2.94 27.76
C ALA A 119 5.24 4.23 26.96
N ILE A 120 4.26 4.24 26.06
CA ILE A 120 3.86 5.41 25.28
C ILE A 120 3.33 6.52 26.20
N ARG A 121 2.43 6.18 27.14
CA ARG A 121 1.90 7.15 28.12
C ARG A 121 3.00 7.77 28.97
N ALA A 122 3.96 6.97 29.41
CA ALA A 122 5.11 7.46 30.15
C ALA A 122 6.01 8.38 29.31
N ALA A 123 6.23 8.07 28.02
CA ALA A 123 6.98 8.93 27.11
C ALA A 123 6.28 10.28 26.87
N ILE A 124 4.96 10.27 26.71
CA ILE A 124 4.16 11.50 26.58
C ILE A 124 4.26 12.33 27.88
N ALA A 125 4.14 11.71 29.04
CA ALA A 125 4.23 12.38 30.32
C ALA A 125 5.61 13.04 30.58
N ARG A 126 6.70 12.47 30.03
CA ARG A 126 8.04 13.06 30.09
C ARG A 126 8.28 14.14 29.04
N GLY A 127 7.39 14.32 28.08
CA GLY A 127 7.57 15.24 26.96
C GLY A 127 8.47 14.73 25.84
N ASP A 128 8.79 13.42 25.81
CA ASP A 128 9.58 12.81 24.73
C ASP A 128 8.83 12.83 23.39
N THR A 129 7.49 12.79 23.43
CA THR A 129 6.59 12.89 22.30
C THR A 129 5.24 13.41 22.77
N TYR A 130 4.43 13.95 21.85
CA TYR A 130 3.06 14.42 22.15
C TYR A 130 1.97 13.46 21.65
N GLN A 131 2.30 12.58 20.69
CA GLN A 131 1.38 11.62 20.09
C GLN A 131 2.16 10.40 19.54
N VAL A 132 1.54 9.21 19.66
CA VAL A 132 2.02 7.99 19.02
C VAL A 132 0.84 7.24 18.42
N ASN A 133 0.92 6.90 17.14
CA ASN A 133 -0.01 5.97 16.51
C ASN A 133 0.44 4.53 16.81
N HIS A 134 -0.14 3.92 17.82
CA HIS A 134 0.17 2.53 18.18
C HIS A 134 -0.71 1.57 17.39
N THR A 135 -0.09 0.65 16.66
CA THR A 135 -0.79 -0.33 15.82
C THR A 135 -0.54 -1.76 16.30
N ALA A 136 -1.57 -2.59 16.18
CA ALA A 136 -1.46 -4.03 16.35
C ALA A 136 -1.75 -4.71 15.00
N GLN A 137 -0.96 -5.75 14.68
CA GLN A 137 -1.19 -6.51 13.46
C GLN A 137 -2.31 -7.53 13.68
N LEU A 138 -3.24 -7.55 12.74
CA LEU A 138 -4.25 -8.59 12.60
C LEU A 138 -3.83 -9.54 11.48
N GLY A 139 -4.04 -10.82 11.66
CA GLY A 139 -3.80 -11.85 10.66
C GLY A 139 -5.04 -12.70 10.43
N ALA A 140 -5.30 -13.02 9.19
CA ALA A 140 -6.31 -13.98 8.78
C ALA A 140 -5.79 -14.76 7.56
N ARG A 141 -6.36 -15.92 7.30
CA ARG A 141 -6.15 -16.67 6.06
C ARG A 141 -7.26 -16.29 5.09
N LEU A 142 -6.88 -15.93 3.88
CA LEU A 142 -7.77 -15.70 2.76
C LEU A 142 -7.64 -16.87 1.78
N ASP A 143 -8.75 -17.50 1.44
CA ASP A 143 -8.86 -18.52 0.41
C ASP A 143 -9.78 -18.01 -0.70
N GLY A 144 -9.40 -18.15 -1.97
CA GLY A 144 -10.18 -17.68 -3.11
C GLY A 144 -9.69 -16.37 -3.69
N ASP A 145 -10.59 -15.47 -4.09
CA ASP A 145 -10.26 -14.26 -4.84
C ASP A 145 -9.90 -13.06 -3.93
N PRO A 146 -8.62 -12.61 -3.87
CA PRO A 146 -8.24 -11.44 -3.10
C PRO A 146 -8.91 -10.14 -3.61
N PHE A 147 -9.19 -10.06 -4.92
CA PHE A 147 -9.92 -8.91 -5.48
C PHE A 147 -11.36 -8.86 -4.98
N GLY A 148 -12.02 -10.01 -4.82
CA GLY A 148 -13.35 -10.10 -4.21
C GLY A 148 -13.34 -9.58 -2.77
N ALA A 149 -12.36 -9.98 -1.97
CA ALA A 149 -12.19 -9.49 -0.60
C ALA A 149 -11.96 -7.97 -0.56
N TRP A 150 -11.08 -7.45 -1.42
CA TRP A 150 -10.86 -6.01 -1.55
C TRP A 150 -12.13 -5.25 -1.94
N ALA A 151 -12.89 -5.78 -2.89
CA ALA A 151 -14.13 -5.15 -3.36
C ALA A 151 -15.18 -5.03 -2.22
N ASP A 152 -15.26 -6.03 -1.34
CA ASP A 152 -16.14 -5.99 -0.19
C ASP A 152 -15.65 -5.01 0.89
N LEU A 153 -14.36 -5.00 1.18
CA LEU A 153 -13.77 -4.03 2.11
C LEU A 153 -13.98 -2.59 1.63
N ARG A 154 -13.79 -2.34 0.34
CA ARG A 154 -14.04 -1.05 -0.29
C ARG A 154 -15.52 -0.64 -0.14
N ARG A 155 -16.44 -1.57 -0.40
CA ARG A 155 -17.88 -1.32 -0.32
C ARG A 155 -18.35 -1.05 1.11
N ALA A 156 -17.70 -1.66 2.10
CA ALA A 156 -18.00 -1.46 3.51
C ALA A 156 -17.52 -0.10 4.07
N GLN A 157 -16.62 0.58 3.37
CA GLN A 157 -16.08 1.88 3.77
C GLN A 157 -16.59 2.97 2.83
N ARG A 158 -17.07 4.06 3.39
CA ARG A 158 -17.50 5.24 2.62
C ARG A 158 -16.36 6.24 2.56
N ASP A 159 -16.20 6.91 1.41
CA ASP A 159 -15.28 8.05 1.22
C ASP A 159 -13.82 7.72 1.55
N GLY A 160 -13.36 6.51 1.20
CA GLY A 160 -12.01 6.05 1.42
C GLY A 160 -11.12 6.14 0.17
N TRP A 161 -9.81 5.97 0.40
CA TRP A 161 -8.80 5.78 -0.65
C TRP A 161 -8.47 4.30 -0.73
N PHE A 162 -8.69 3.68 -1.88
CA PHE A 162 -8.54 2.24 -2.03
C PHE A 162 -7.61 1.93 -3.19
N ALA A 163 -6.69 1.00 -2.94
CA ALA A 163 -5.83 0.44 -3.97
C ALA A 163 -5.80 -1.08 -3.83
N TYR A 164 -5.89 -1.76 -4.95
CA TYR A 164 -5.59 -3.18 -5.10
C TYR A 164 -4.42 -3.29 -6.07
N LEU A 165 -3.35 -3.93 -5.64
CA LEU A 165 -2.16 -4.15 -6.44
C LEU A 165 -1.83 -5.64 -6.39
N ASP A 166 -1.86 -6.28 -7.56
CA ASP A 166 -1.38 -7.64 -7.77
C ASP A 166 -0.10 -7.55 -8.59
N THR A 167 1.02 -7.74 -7.94
CA THR A 167 2.35 -7.62 -8.56
C THR A 167 2.85 -8.93 -9.19
N GLY A 168 2.11 -10.02 -9.01
CA GLY A 168 2.44 -11.35 -9.50
C GLY A 168 3.14 -12.25 -8.50
#